data_0a73d8ef63d914ff4671298aa0464d87
#
_entry.id   0a73d8ef63d914ff4671298aa0464d87
#
_cell.length_a   1.000
_cell.length_b   1.000
_cell.length_c   1.000
_cell.angle_alpha   90.00
_cell.angle_beta   90.00
_cell.angle_gamma   90.00
#
_symmetry.space_group_name_H-M   'P 1'
#
loop_
_entity.id
_entity.type
_entity.pdbx_description
1 polymer ?
#
loop_
_entity_poly.entity_id
_entity_poly.type
_entity_poly.pdbx_seq_one_letter_code
_entity_poly.pdbx_strand_id
1 'polypeptide(L)'
;MNLAAIVLAGVVSTVAIQTQQVPDRAPECLALNMYYEARSQGTAGLFAVSAVVLNRVNDSRFPNSVCEVVEQGPIRESWKTRQHKNLSSSKRKYYPIKNRCQFSWYCDGKSDVPRNKKKYQELLDLSKSIMYNEISFVDVTDGALFYHADYVTPGWAKTKQKTIEIQDHIFYRWNTK
;
A
#
# COMPACT_ATOMS: atom_id res chain seq x y z
N MET A 1 -51.67 41.46 -39.73
CA MET A 1 -50.31 41.03 -40.05
C MET A 1 -49.70 40.53 -38.77
N ASN A 2 -49.65 39.18 -38.54
CA ASN A 2 -49.08 38.56 -37.36
C ASN A 2 -47.67 38.09 -37.68
N LEU A 3 -46.69 38.70 -37.04
CA LEU A 3 -45.29 38.22 -37.08
C LEU A 3 -45.11 37.14 -35.98
N ALA A 4 -44.95 35.91 -36.41
CA ALA A 4 -44.55 34.80 -35.50
C ALA A 4 -43.05 34.85 -35.31
N ALA A 5 -42.62 35.03 -34.06
CA ALA A 5 -41.20 34.93 -33.68
C ALA A 5 -40.81 33.45 -33.52
N ILE A 6 -39.89 32.99 -34.30
CA ILE A 6 -39.28 31.64 -34.19
C ILE A 6 -38.17 31.73 -33.16
N VAL A 7 -38.38 31.08 -31.98
CA VAL A 7 -37.33 30.89 -30.98
C VAL A 7 -36.55 29.65 -31.32
N LEU A 8 -35.29 29.79 -31.74
CA LEU A 8 -34.35 28.71 -31.93
C LEU A 8 -33.76 28.33 -30.56
N ALA A 9 -34.22 27.22 -30.00
CA ALA A 9 -33.60 26.61 -28.80
C ALA A 9 -32.31 25.91 -29.20
N GLY A 10 -31.18 26.52 -28.86
CA GLY A 10 -29.85 25.89 -29.03
C GLY A 10 -29.67 24.78 -28.02
N VAL A 11 -29.48 23.54 -28.48
CA VAL A 11 -29.12 22.39 -27.64
C VAL A 11 -27.64 22.49 -27.33
N VAL A 12 -27.32 22.88 -26.09
CA VAL A 12 -25.93 22.83 -25.59
C VAL A 12 -25.65 21.39 -25.16
N SER A 13 -24.94 20.65 -25.98
CA SER A 13 -24.43 19.32 -25.63
C SER A 13 -23.29 19.47 -24.61
N THR A 14 -23.55 19.20 -23.35
CA THR A 14 -22.50 19.06 -22.34
C THR A 14 -21.79 17.73 -22.55
N VAL A 15 -20.55 17.79 -23.03
CA VAL A 15 -19.65 16.62 -23.07
C VAL A 15 -19.20 16.36 -21.63
N ALA A 16 -19.76 15.32 -21.01
CA ALA A 16 -19.26 14.83 -19.72
C ALA A 16 -17.86 14.22 -19.94
N ILE A 17 -16.85 14.90 -19.41
CA ILE A 17 -15.48 14.34 -19.35
C ILE A 17 -15.53 13.19 -18.33
N GLN A 18 -15.61 11.97 -18.81
CA GLN A 18 -15.38 10.78 -17.98
C GLN A 18 -13.88 10.74 -17.62
N THR A 19 -13.56 11.23 -16.43
CA THR A 19 -12.25 10.94 -15.82
C THR A 19 -12.20 9.42 -15.63
N GLN A 20 -11.38 8.73 -16.42
CA GLN A 20 -11.05 7.33 -16.16
C GLN A 20 -10.38 7.30 -14.77
N GLN A 21 -11.12 6.85 -13.77
CA GLN A 21 -10.53 6.54 -12.47
C GLN A 21 -9.54 5.40 -12.68
N VAL A 22 -8.25 5.69 -12.43
CA VAL A 22 -7.24 4.65 -12.32
C VAL A 22 -7.72 3.68 -11.24
N PRO A 23 -7.81 2.37 -11.52
CA PRO A 23 -8.26 1.41 -10.51
C PRO A 23 -7.46 1.58 -9.23
N ASP A 24 -8.14 1.67 -8.10
CA ASP A 24 -7.50 1.71 -6.80
C ASP A 24 -6.76 0.39 -6.57
N ARG A 25 -5.43 0.44 -6.56
CA ARG A 25 -4.56 -0.72 -6.34
C ARG A 25 -4.36 -1.05 -4.86
N ALA A 26 -5.01 -0.34 -3.96
CA ALA A 26 -4.81 -0.53 -2.53
C ALA A 26 -5.10 -1.97 -2.07
N PRO A 27 -6.18 -2.66 -2.52
CA PRO A 27 -6.40 -4.05 -2.18
C PRO A 27 -5.30 -4.99 -2.67
N GLU A 28 -4.79 -4.80 -3.89
CA GLU A 28 -3.69 -5.59 -4.44
C GLU A 28 -2.39 -5.41 -3.63
N CYS A 29 -2.06 -4.17 -3.28
CA CYS A 29 -0.88 -3.87 -2.48
C CYS A 29 -0.98 -4.49 -1.07
N LEU A 30 -2.14 -4.40 -0.43
CA LEU A 30 -2.37 -5.02 0.88
C LEU A 30 -2.31 -6.56 0.79
N ALA A 31 -2.91 -7.15 -0.24
CA ALA A 31 -2.87 -8.60 -0.48
C ALA A 31 -1.46 -9.13 -0.73
N LEU A 32 -0.64 -8.39 -1.50
CA LEU A 32 0.77 -8.72 -1.71
C LEU A 32 1.55 -8.67 -0.39
N ASN A 33 1.32 -7.65 0.43
CA ASN A 33 1.96 -7.57 1.73
C ASN A 33 1.56 -8.74 2.63
N MET A 34 0.26 -9.07 2.73
CA MET A 34 -0.20 -10.26 3.46
C MET A 34 0.44 -11.55 2.92
N TYR A 35 0.57 -11.67 1.59
CA TYR A 35 1.12 -12.87 0.97
C TYR A 35 2.58 -13.09 1.32
N TYR A 36 3.40 -12.04 1.28
CA TYR A 36 4.84 -12.19 1.52
C TYR A 36 5.20 -12.18 3.00
N GLU A 37 4.45 -11.46 3.83
CA GLU A 37 4.75 -11.31 5.25
C GLU A 37 4.05 -12.37 6.13
N ALA A 38 2.82 -12.78 5.79
CA ALA A 38 2.00 -13.51 6.75
C ALA A 38 1.15 -14.65 6.17
N ARG A 39 1.39 -15.13 4.93
CA ARG A 39 0.52 -16.16 4.32
C ARG A 39 0.42 -17.48 5.10
N SER A 40 1.39 -17.78 5.96
CA SER A 40 1.45 -18.96 6.82
C SER A 40 1.05 -18.70 8.28
N GLN A 41 0.73 -17.45 8.64
CA GLN A 41 0.52 -17.00 10.02
C GLN A 41 -0.96 -17.06 10.48
N GLY A 42 -1.84 -17.71 9.70
CA GLY A 42 -3.26 -17.76 10.01
C GLY A 42 -3.93 -16.37 9.96
N THR A 43 -5.23 -16.32 10.32
CA THR A 43 -6.02 -15.08 10.24
C THR A 43 -5.49 -13.99 11.15
N ALA A 44 -5.07 -14.34 12.37
CA ALA A 44 -4.54 -13.35 13.33
C ALA A 44 -3.28 -12.65 12.79
N GLY A 45 -2.33 -13.40 12.21
CA GLY A 45 -1.13 -12.83 11.60
C GLY A 45 -1.44 -11.97 10.37
N LEU A 46 -2.39 -12.41 9.53
CA LEU A 46 -2.85 -11.62 8.37
C LEU A 46 -3.45 -10.29 8.80
N PHE A 47 -4.31 -10.30 9.84
CA PHE A 47 -4.90 -9.06 10.39
C PHE A 47 -3.84 -8.16 11.01
N ALA A 48 -2.89 -8.74 11.75
CA ALA A 48 -1.83 -7.98 12.41
C ALA A 48 -0.92 -7.23 11.41
N VAL A 49 -0.45 -7.88 10.34
CA VAL A 49 0.36 -7.20 9.33
C VAL A 49 -0.45 -6.18 8.53
N SER A 50 -1.76 -6.44 8.31
CA SER A 50 -2.66 -5.48 7.67
C SER A 50 -2.89 -4.25 8.55
N ALA A 51 -3.08 -4.46 9.86
CA ALA A 51 -3.23 -3.37 10.83
C ALA A 51 -2.02 -2.42 10.80
N VAL A 52 -0.80 -2.94 10.77
CA VAL A 52 0.40 -2.10 10.66
C VAL A 52 0.40 -1.25 9.39
N VAL A 53 0.00 -1.81 8.24
CA VAL A 53 -0.09 -1.02 7.00
C VAL A 53 -1.13 0.09 7.14
N LEU A 54 -2.34 -0.23 7.64
CA LEU A 54 -3.42 0.74 7.79
C LEU A 54 -3.12 1.79 8.87
N ASN A 55 -2.48 1.41 9.97
CA ASN A 55 -2.01 2.33 11.00
C ASN A 55 -1.00 3.33 10.44
N ARG A 56 -0.08 2.86 9.57
CA ARG A 56 0.88 3.75 8.89
C ARG A 56 0.18 4.72 7.94
N VAL A 57 -0.81 4.28 7.17
CA VAL A 57 -1.61 5.16 6.28
C VAL A 57 -2.27 6.28 7.07
N ASN A 58 -2.72 5.99 8.31
CA ASN A 58 -3.37 6.95 9.19
C ASN A 58 -2.40 7.82 10.02
N ASP A 59 -1.10 7.55 9.97
CA ASP A 59 -0.07 8.27 10.72
C ASP A 59 0.70 9.22 9.79
N SER A 60 0.65 10.51 10.06
CA SER A 60 1.25 11.58 9.23
C SER A 60 2.77 11.45 8.99
N ARG A 61 3.46 10.58 9.72
CA ARG A 61 4.89 10.29 9.54
C ARG A 61 5.17 9.28 8.42
N PHE A 62 4.13 8.68 7.85
CA PHE A 62 4.20 7.71 6.77
C PHE A 62 3.44 8.21 5.54
N PRO A 63 3.61 7.57 4.39
CA PRO A 63 2.77 7.83 3.23
C PRO A 63 1.28 7.60 3.52
N ASN A 64 0.41 8.32 2.81
CA ASN A 64 -1.03 8.31 3.06
C ASN A 64 -1.83 7.35 2.17
N SER A 65 -1.16 6.45 1.46
CA SER A 65 -1.81 5.39 0.69
C SER A 65 -1.21 4.02 0.97
N VAL A 66 -2.02 2.98 0.85
CA VAL A 66 -1.60 1.59 1.11
C VAL A 66 -0.42 1.18 0.25
N CYS A 67 -0.47 1.49 -1.05
CA CYS A 67 0.62 1.11 -1.97
C CYS A 67 1.92 1.86 -1.62
N GLU A 68 1.86 3.15 -1.33
CA GLU A 68 3.06 3.91 -0.96
C GLU A 68 3.67 3.43 0.37
N VAL A 69 2.85 3.01 1.33
CA VAL A 69 3.33 2.39 2.59
C VAL A 69 4.01 1.06 2.31
N VAL A 70 3.39 0.20 1.49
CA VAL A 70 3.91 -1.13 1.16
C VAL A 70 5.18 -1.04 0.32
N GLU A 71 5.21 -0.12 -0.63
CA GLU A 71 6.33 0.10 -1.55
C GLU A 71 7.40 1.06 -0.98
N GLN A 72 7.26 1.50 0.27
CA GLN A 72 8.12 2.51 0.88
C GLN A 72 9.58 2.06 0.96
N GLY A 73 10.47 2.88 0.39
CA GLY A 73 11.90 2.66 0.46
C GLY A 73 12.68 3.73 -0.32
N PRO A 74 13.99 3.85 -0.11
CA PRO A 74 14.81 4.74 -0.89
C PRO A 74 14.88 4.27 -2.34
N ILE A 75 14.77 5.22 -3.26
CA ILE A 75 14.82 4.98 -4.71
C ILE A 75 16.11 5.54 -5.30
N ARG A 76 16.52 4.99 -6.42
CA ARG A 76 17.67 5.44 -7.20
C ARG A 76 17.30 5.58 -8.67
N GLU A 77 17.74 6.69 -9.30
CA GLU A 77 17.58 6.85 -10.74
C GLU A 77 18.37 5.78 -11.51
N SER A 78 17.74 5.22 -12.54
CA SER A 78 18.39 4.33 -13.49
C SER A 78 19.64 4.96 -14.07
N TRP A 79 20.73 4.20 -14.16
CA TRP A 79 21.96 4.66 -14.80
C TRP A 79 21.73 5.10 -16.26
N LYS A 80 20.80 4.44 -16.97
CA LYS A 80 20.45 4.75 -18.36
C LYS A 80 19.86 6.16 -18.49
N THR A 81 18.93 6.54 -17.61
CA THR A 81 18.32 7.88 -17.66
C THR A 81 19.22 8.95 -17.09
N ARG A 82 20.05 8.63 -16.10
CA ARG A 82 21.00 9.55 -15.46
C ARG A 82 22.09 10.06 -16.42
N GLN A 83 22.46 9.29 -17.44
CA GLN A 83 23.42 9.72 -18.46
C GLN A 83 22.88 10.84 -19.35
N HIS A 84 21.57 11.01 -19.44
CA HIS A 84 20.92 12.02 -20.26
C HIS A 84 20.61 13.28 -19.44
N LYS A 85 21.54 14.23 -19.37
CA LYS A 85 21.42 15.45 -18.54
C LYS A 85 20.14 16.26 -18.83
N ASN A 86 19.73 16.32 -20.10
CA ASN A 86 18.58 17.11 -20.57
C ASN A 86 17.25 16.32 -20.58
N LEU A 87 17.20 15.15 -19.96
CA LEU A 87 15.97 14.35 -19.91
C LEU A 87 14.97 14.98 -18.94
N SER A 88 13.72 15.18 -19.38
CA SER A 88 12.65 15.68 -18.51
C SER A 88 12.38 14.73 -17.35
N SER A 89 11.91 15.25 -16.21
CA SER A 89 11.61 14.46 -15.01
C SER A 89 10.66 13.30 -15.28
N SER A 90 9.66 13.50 -16.15
CA SER A 90 8.67 12.47 -16.53
C SER A 90 9.26 11.28 -17.31
N LYS A 91 10.42 11.44 -17.90
CA LYS A 91 11.12 10.38 -18.65
C LYS A 91 12.20 9.68 -17.84
N ARG A 92 12.52 10.17 -16.64
CA ARG A 92 13.49 9.54 -15.74
C ARG A 92 12.88 8.31 -15.09
N LYS A 93 13.66 7.22 -15.02
CA LYS A 93 13.23 5.96 -14.38
C LYS A 93 13.93 5.79 -13.05
N TYR A 94 13.15 5.51 -12.02
CA TYR A 94 13.63 5.25 -10.67
C TYR A 94 13.31 3.82 -10.26
N TYR A 95 14.18 3.22 -9.45
CA TYR A 95 14.02 1.87 -8.93
C TYR A 95 14.33 1.85 -7.44
N PRO A 96 13.64 1.03 -6.66
CA PRO A 96 13.97 0.81 -5.26
C PRO A 96 15.41 0.36 -5.09
N ILE A 97 16.06 0.81 -4.04
CA ILE A 97 17.41 0.32 -3.69
C ILE A 97 17.26 -1.05 -3.03
N LYS A 98 17.91 -2.05 -3.63
CA LYS A 98 17.82 -3.45 -3.20
C LYS A 98 18.06 -3.61 -1.69
N ASN A 99 17.21 -4.38 -1.04
CA ASN A 99 17.24 -4.71 0.39
C ASN A 99 17.16 -3.51 1.34
N ARG A 100 16.56 -2.39 0.91
CA ARG A 100 16.40 -1.19 1.73
C ARG A 100 14.96 -0.71 1.89
N CYS A 101 13.97 -1.49 1.44
CA CYS A 101 12.56 -1.18 1.59
C CYS A 101 12.04 -1.53 2.99
N GLN A 102 10.94 -0.92 3.38
CA GLN A 102 10.27 -1.20 4.65
C GLN A 102 9.80 -2.65 4.71
N PHE A 103 9.20 -3.13 3.63
CA PHE A 103 8.88 -4.54 3.43
C PHE A 103 9.93 -5.14 2.49
N SER A 104 10.72 -6.07 3.02
CA SER A 104 11.93 -6.56 2.35
C SER A 104 11.66 -7.24 1.01
N TRP A 105 10.52 -7.91 0.88
CA TRP A 105 10.12 -8.62 -0.32
C TRP A 105 9.99 -7.69 -1.55
N TYR A 106 9.54 -6.44 -1.35
CA TYR A 106 9.31 -5.49 -2.45
C TYR A 106 10.59 -5.10 -3.21
N CYS A 107 11.74 -5.15 -2.58
CA CYS A 107 13.00 -4.79 -3.24
C CYS A 107 14.15 -5.78 -2.97
N ASP A 108 13.86 -7.05 -2.76
CA ASP A 108 14.87 -8.11 -2.59
C ASP A 108 15.50 -8.55 -3.94
N GLY A 109 14.92 -8.06 -5.05
CA GLY A 109 15.37 -8.34 -6.41
C GLY A 109 14.82 -9.64 -6.99
N LYS A 110 13.83 -10.25 -6.32
CA LYS A 110 13.05 -11.37 -6.84
C LYS A 110 11.77 -10.86 -7.51
N SER A 111 11.04 -11.78 -8.12
CA SER A 111 9.73 -11.47 -8.70
C SER A 111 8.67 -11.37 -7.62
N ASP A 112 7.90 -10.27 -7.64
CA ASP A 112 6.76 -10.03 -6.74
C ASP A 112 5.47 -10.73 -7.23
N VAL A 113 5.58 -11.60 -8.23
CA VAL A 113 4.44 -12.40 -8.72
C VAL A 113 4.21 -13.59 -7.76
N PRO A 114 3.04 -13.66 -7.09
CA PRO A 114 2.73 -14.76 -6.18
C PRO A 114 2.75 -16.12 -6.88
N ARG A 115 3.55 -17.06 -6.36
CA ARG A 115 3.64 -18.42 -6.92
C ARG A 115 2.37 -19.23 -6.66
N ASN A 116 1.79 -19.12 -5.47
CA ASN A 116 0.50 -19.74 -5.14
C ASN A 116 -0.64 -18.78 -5.45
N LYS A 117 -1.13 -18.85 -6.69
CA LYS A 117 -2.20 -17.98 -7.19
C LYS A 117 -3.52 -18.14 -6.43
N LYS A 118 -3.85 -19.38 -6.00
CA LYS A 118 -5.05 -19.63 -5.20
C LYS A 118 -4.98 -18.89 -3.87
N LYS A 119 -3.85 -19.05 -3.15
CA LYS A 119 -3.66 -18.35 -1.86
C LYS A 119 -3.66 -16.83 -2.03
N TYR A 120 -3.05 -16.32 -3.10
CA TYR A 120 -3.07 -14.89 -3.38
C TYR A 120 -4.49 -14.39 -3.65
N GLN A 121 -5.32 -15.14 -4.39
CA GLN A 121 -6.72 -14.75 -4.63
C GLN A 121 -7.52 -14.69 -3.33
N GLU A 122 -7.36 -15.67 -2.44
CA GLU A 122 -7.98 -15.64 -1.09
C GLU A 122 -7.58 -14.38 -0.31
N LEU A 123 -6.31 -13.99 -0.37
CA LEU A 123 -5.81 -12.79 0.30
C LEU A 123 -6.28 -11.49 -0.37
N LEU A 124 -6.45 -11.50 -1.69
CA LEU A 124 -7.00 -10.37 -2.42
C LEU A 124 -8.48 -10.15 -2.05
N ASP A 125 -9.26 -11.22 -1.95
CA ASP A 125 -10.65 -11.13 -1.55
C ASP A 125 -10.76 -10.65 -0.08
N LEU A 126 -9.90 -11.15 0.81
CA LEU A 126 -9.81 -10.68 2.19
C LEU A 126 -9.43 -9.20 2.26
N SER A 127 -8.45 -8.77 1.48
CA SER A 127 -8.02 -7.36 1.47
C SER A 127 -9.12 -6.42 0.98
N LYS A 128 -9.90 -6.83 -0.03
CA LYS A 128 -11.09 -6.09 -0.48
C LYS A 128 -12.12 -5.98 0.62
N SER A 129 -12.44 -7.09 1.29
CA SER A 129 -13.41 -7.09 2.39
C SER A 129 -12.98 -6.19 3.55
N ILE A 130 -11.68 -6.12 3.86
CA ILE A 130 -11.13 -5.17 4.85
C ILE A 130 -11.27 -3.72 4.35
N MET A 131 -10.82 -3.44 3.12
CA MET A 131 -10.74 -2.08 2.58
C MET A 131 -12.11 -1.46 2.31
N TYR A 132 -13.11 -2.29 1.92
CA TYR A 132 -14.46 -1.83 1.61
C TYR A 132 -15.44 -1.99 2.78
N ASN A 133 -14.94 -2.30 3.99
CA ASN A 133 -15.73 -2.49 5.20
C ASN A 133 -16.81 -3.57 5.08
N GLU A 134 -16.57 -4.61 4.27
CA GLU A 134 -17.47 -5.76 4.14
C GLU A 134 -17.39 -6.69 5.37
N ILE A 135 -16.29 -6.61 6.11
CA ILE A 135 -16.08 -7.31 7.39
C ILE A 135 -15.68 -6.32 8.47
N SER A 136 -15.96 -6.66 9.73
CA SER A 136 -15.47 -5.90 10.88
C SER A 136 -13.98 -6.17 11.04
N PHE A 137 -13.16 -5.22 10.60
CA PHE A 137 -11.72 -5.26 10.79
C PHE A 137 -11.36 -4.58 12.12
N VAL A 138 -10.68 -5.32 12.99
CA VAL A 138 -10.21 -4.81 14.29
C VAL A 138 -8.69 -4.80 14.30
N ASP A 139 -8.09 -3.69 14.70
CA ASP A 139 -6.65 -3.63 14.96
C ASP A 139 -6.31 -4.46 16.20
N VAL A 140 -5.76 -5.63 15.96
CA VAL A 140 -5.32 -6.57 17.02
C VAL A 140 -3.92 -6.24 17.55
N THR A 141 -3.29 -5.16 17.03
CA THR A 141 -1.88 -4.83 17.33
C THR A 141 -1.71 -3.67 18.31
N ASP A 142 -2.81 -3.08 18.80
CA ASP A 142 -2.79 -1.91 19.69
C ASP A 142 -2.01 -0.72 19.07
N GLY A 143 -2.36 -0.37 17.84
CA GLY A 143 -1.77 0.77 17.12
C GLY A 143 -0.32 0.55 16.68
N ALA A 144 0.12 -0.68 16.46
CA ALA A 144 1.49 -0.95 16.05
C ALA A 144 1.81 -0.35 14.68
N LEU A 145 3.02 0.17 14.56
CA LEU A 145 3.59 0.75 13.35
C LEU A 145 4.84 0.00 12.88
N PHE A 146 5.35 -0.90 13.71
CA PHE A 146 6.57 -1.68 13.45
C PHE A 146 6.37 -3.10 13.90
N TYR A 147 7.05 -4.04 13.24
CA TYR A 147 7.18 -5.41 13.71
C TYR A 147 8.49 -6.03 13.20
N HIS A 148 8.86 -7.11 13.81
CA HIS A 148 9.93 -8.00 13.34
C HIS A 148 9.57 -9.44 13.69
N ALA A 149 10.21 -10.39 13.01
CA ALA A 149 10.07 -11.80 13.37
C ALA A 149 10.71 -12.08 14.74
N ASP A 150 10.10 -12.97 15.51
CA ASP A 150 10.49 -13.29 16.90
C ASP A 150 11.93 -13.77 17.04
N TYR A 151 12.49 -14.41 16.00
CA TYR A 151 13.87 -14.92 15.97
C TYR A 151 14.94 -13.85 15.66
N VAL A 152 14.56 -12.57 15.47
CA VAL A 152 15.51 -11.45 15.29
C VAL A 152 15.29 -10.38 16.35
N THR A 153 16.35 -9.64 16.68
CA THR A 153 16.27 -8.52 17.63
C THR A 153 16.90 -7.29 16.99
N PRO A 154 16.14 -6.51 16.22
CA PRO A 154 16.68 -5.31 15.59
C PRO A 154 16.96 -4.22 16.64
N GLY A 155 18.04 -3.46 16.43
CA GLY A 155 18.46 -2.43 17.38
C GLY A 155 17.40 -1.37 17.67
N TRP A 156 16.53 -1.09 16.69
CA TRP A 156 15.44 -0.11 16.84
C TRP A 156 14.34 -0.57 17.82
N ALA A 157 14.16 -1.88 18.05
CA ALA A 157 13.12 -2.41 18.93
C ALA A 157 13.25 -1.86 20.36
N LYS A 158 14.48 -1.66 20.83
CA LYS A 158 14.75 -1.07 22.16
C LYS A 158 14.26 0.38 22.34
N THR A 159 13.98 1.06 21.23
CA THR A 159 13.52 2.47 21.23
C THR A 159 12.01 2.61 21.04
N LYS A 160 11.29 1.51 21.00
CA LYS A 160 9.85 1.44 20.74
C LYS A 160 9.14 0.73 21.89
N GLN A 161 7.86 1.02 22.05
CA GLN A 161 7.00 0.31 22.98
C GLN A 161 6.51 -0.99 22.30
N LYS A 162 6.86 -2.14 22.88
CA LYS A 162 6.26 -3.41 22.50
C LYS A 162 4.77 -3.39 22.83
N THR A 163 3.93 -3.83 21.90
CA THR A 163 2.48 -3.90 22.09
C THR A 163 2.02 -5.34 22.31
N ILE A 164 2.29 -6.23 21.35
CA ILE A 164 1.81 -7.61 21.39
C ILE A 164 2.77 -8.53 20.62
N GLU A 165 2.67 -9.84 20.87
CA GLU A 165 3.21 -10.90 20.02
C GLU A 165 2.06 -11.66 19.39
N ILE A 166 2.10 -11.84 18.06
CA ILE A 166 1.11 -12.60 17.30
C ILE A 166 1.87 -13.50 16.34
N GLN A 167 1.69 -14.82 16.51
CA GLN A 167 2.42 -15.83 15.75
C GLN A 167 3.94 -15.57 15.83
N ASP A 168 4.63 -15.55 14.70
CA ASP A 168 6.08 -15.38 14.63
C ASP A 168 6.50 -13.89 14.60
N HIS A 169 5.63 -12.96 15.01
CA HIS A 169 5.90 -11.52 14.95
C HIS A 169 5.71 -10.82 16.30
N ILE A 170 6.62 -9.88 16.60
CA ILE A 170 6.56 -8.98 17.73
C ILE A 170 6.28 -7.57 17.22
N PHE A 171 5.21 -6.96 17.72
CA PHE A 171 4.67 -5.68 17.27
C PHE A 171 5.05 -4.53 18.21
N TYR A 172 5.23 -3.33 17.63
CA TYR A 172 5.68 -2.15 18.34
C TYR A 172 5.01 -0.88 17.84
N ARG A 173 4.85 0.09 18.73
CA ARG A 173 4.47 1.48 18.41
C ARG A 173 5.51 2.46 18.94
N TRP A 174 5.32 3.75 18.64
CA TRP A 174 6.13 4.78 19.27
C TRP A 174 5.88 4.80 20.79
N ASN A 175 6.91 5.15 21.55
CA ASN A 175 6.72 5.45 22.97
C ASN A 175 5.78 6.64 23.08
N THR A 176 4.71 6.50 23.84
CA THR A 176 3.91 7.65 24.31
C THR A 176 4.77 8.42 25.31
N LYS A 177 5.04 9.69 25.00
CA LYS A 177 5.65 10.61 25.98
C LYS A 177 4.65 10.92 27.05
#